data_be1bcb94c6ac5962b32520d64f1cd1de
#
_entry.id   be1bcb94c6ac5962b32520d64f1cd1de
#
_cell.length_a   1.000
_cell.length_b   1.000
_cell.length_c   1.000
_cell.angle_alpha   90.00
_cell.angle_beta   90.00
_cell.angle_gamma   90.00
#
_symmetry.space_group_name_H-M   'P 1'
#
loop_
_entity.id
_entity.type
_entity.pdbx_description
1 polymer ?
#
loop_
_entity_poly.entity_id
_entity_poly.type
_entity_poly.pdbx_seq_one_letter_code
_entity_poly.pdbx_strand_id
1 'polypeptide(L)'
;GRKGLRNLDIKLTDMVINYKHTPIYKGLQGISSHNKEVTWITQHKTYEDITTVVPVERDIHDKVKSVVTVSMPIEDLRTMVAHAAGFTAKYSLSSLVCDEESAFASVKAKAQRVAKSKKHILLLGEAGTGKQRMAHGIHQASRQSQGPFIIYQCGDSTPDIMEQELFGISVNKDVSHPGKLELADGG
;
A
#
# COMPACT_ATOMS: atom_id res chain seq x y z
N GLY A 1 13.97 18.20 13.01
CA GLY A 1 13.48 19.52 13.34
C GLY A 1 11.96 19.51 13.29
N ARG A 2 11.28 19.65 14.44
CA ARG A 2 9.83 19.85 14.53
C ARG A 2 9.48 21.15 13.82
N LYS A 3 8.91 21.11 12.63
CA LYS A 3 8.19 22.24 12.06
C LYS A 3 6.90 22.37 12.87
N GLY A 4 6.80 23.47 13.64
CA GLY A 4 5.62 23.78 14.40
C GLY A 4 4.38 23.78 13.51
N LEU A 5 3.33 23.10 13.97
CA LEU A 5 1.99 23.20 13.44
C LEU A 5 1.58 24.70 13.57
N ARG A 6 1.54 25.40 12.45
CA ARG A 6 0.85 26.71 12.40
C ARG A 6 -0.65 26.39 12.54
N ASN A 7 -1.32 27.06 13.48
CA ASN A 7 -2.78 27.10 13.50
C ASN A 7 -3.26 27.70 12.17
N LEU A 8 -3.61 26.83 11.24
CA LEU A 8 -4.30 27.22 10.02
C LEU A 8 -5.79 27.12 10.38
N ASP A 9 -6.50 28.25 10.38
CA ASP A 9 -7.97 28.30 10.46
C ASP A 9 -8.61 27.73 9.19
N ILE A 10 -8.32 26.45 8.90
CA ILE A 10 -8.86 25.73 7.75
C ILE A 10 -10.04 24.90 8.25
N LYS A 11 -11.21 25.15 7.69
CA LYS A 11 -12.39 24.34 7.98
C LYS A 11 -12.30 23.02 7.25
N LEU A 12 -12.69 21.92 7.91
CA LEU A 12 -12.75 20.59 7.29
C LEU A 12 -13.60 20.59 6.00
N THR A 13 -14.65 21.43 5.97
CA THR A 13 -15.53 21.64 4.81
C THR A 13 -14.82 22.22 3.59
N ASP A 14 -13.70 22.92 3.79
CA ASP A 14 -12.95 23.55 2.71
C ASP A 14 -11.95 22.53 2.08
N MET A 15 -11.62 21.50 2.83
CA MET A 15 -10.65 20.49 2.42
C MET A 15 -11.30 19.21 1.86
N VAL A 16 -12.43 18.80 2.44
CA VAL A 16 -13.05 17.50 2.17
C VAL A 16 -14.48 17.68 1.65
N ILE A 17 -14.73 17.24 0.43
CA ILE A 17 -16.03 17.39 -0.26
C ILE A 17 -17.11 16.54 0.42
N ASN A 18 -16.76 15.32 0.83
CA ASN A 18 -17.68 14.35 1.45
C ASN A 18 -17.70 14.39 2.98
N TYR A 19 -17.34 15.52 3.62
CA TYR A 19 -17.11 15.60 5.07
C TYR A 19 -18.30 15.11 5.91
N LYS A 20 -19.55 15.29 5.48
CA LYS A 20 -20.76 14.83 6.18
C LYS A 20 -20.87 13.31 6.32
N HIS A 21 -20.20 12.57 5.43
CA HIS A 21 -20.18 11.10 5.46
C HIS A 21 -18.96 10.54 6.20
N THR A 22 -18.08 11.39 6.72
CA THR A 22 -16.87 10.97 7.42
C THR A 22 -17.14 10.62 8.88
N PRO A 23 -16.31 9.76 9.49
CA PRO A 23 -16.35 9.48 10.93
C PRO A 23 -16.16 10.73 11.80
N ILE A 24 -15.41 11.74 11.33
CA ILE A 24 -15.21 13.01 12.06
C ILE A 24 -16.54 13.73 12.26
N TYR A 25 -17.37 13.81 11.22
CA TYR A 25 -18.68 14.45 11.34
C TYR A 25 -19.59 13.71 12.34
N LYS A 26 -19.57 12.37 12.33
CA LYS A 26 -20.28 11.55 13.31
C LYS A 26 -19.70 11.73 14.73
N GLY A 27 -18.39 11.84 14.85
CA GLY A 27 -17.71 12.13 16.11
C GLY A 27 -18.16 13.45 16.74
N LEU A 28 -18.32 14.50 15.93
CA LEU A 28 -18.88 15.78 16.39
C LEU A 28 -20.36 15.69 16.84
N GLN A 29 -21.07 14.64 16.41
CA GLN A 29 -22.41 14.30 16.91
C GLN A 29 -22.39 13.38 18.14
N GLY A 30 -21.21 13.08 18.69
CA GLY A 30 -21.04 12.24 19.87
C GLY A 30 -20.87 10.74 19.58
N ILE A 31 -20.75 10.34 18.32
CA ILE A 31 -20.65 8.93 17.92
C ILE A 31 -19.16 8.58 17.68
N SER A 32 -18.60 7.70 18.51
CA SER A 32 -17.25 7.17 18.32
C SER A 32 -17.20 6.21 17.12
N SER A 33 -16.10 6.20 16.42
CA SER A 33 -15.82 5.27 15.31
C SER A 33 -14.42 4.71 15.50
N HIS A 34 -14.26 3.38 15.37
CA HIS A 34 -12.96 2.72 15.52
C HIS A 34 -12.62 1.95 14.25
N ASN A 35 -11.40 2.14 13.76
CA ASN A 35 -10.83 1.41 12.61
C ASN A 35 -11.77 1.35 11.39
N LYS A 36 -12.37 2.48 11.05
CA LYS A 36 -13.24 2.58 9.88
C LYS A 36 -12.44 2.95 8.65
N GLU A 37 -12.65 2.22 7.57
CA GLU A 37 -12.18 2.63 6.25
C GLU A 37 -12.93 3.89 5.81
N VAL A 38 -12.18 4.88 5.39
CA VAL A 38 -12.71 6.19 4.99
C VAL A 38 -12.06 6.63 3.71
N THR A 39 -12.89 6.93 2.73
CA THR A 39 -12.45 7.59 1.50
C THR A 39 -12.60 9.09 1.66
N TRP A 40 -11.50 9.81 1.66
CA TRP A 40 -11.44 11.27 1.70
C TRP A 40 -11.43 11.82 0.29
N ILE A 41 -12.45 12.56 -0.09
CA ILE A 41 -12.54 13.20 -1.40
C ILE A 41 -12.22 14.69 -1.23
N THR A 42 -11.08 15.10 -1.77
CA THR A 42 -10.64 16.51 -1.81
C THR A 42 -10.75 17.06 -3.23
N GLN A 43 -10.55 18.35 -3.41
CA GLN A 43 -10.57 18.97 -4.74
C GLN A 43 -9.48 18.46 -5.68
N HIS A 44 -8.39 17.88 -5.14
CA HIS A 44 -7.21 17.51 -5.91
C HIS A 44 -6.95 16.01 -5.95
N LYS A 45 -7.38 15.27 -4.92
CA LYS A 45 -7.03 13.86 -4.76
C LYS A 45 -8.04 13.15 -3.86
N THR A 46 -8.17 11.84 -4.09
CA THR A 46 -8.86 10.91 -3.20
C THR A 46 -7.82 10.16 -2.37
N TYR A 47 -8.10 9.99 -1.08
CA TYR A 47 -7.26 9.24 -0.13
C TYR A 47 -8.12 8.20 0.55
N GLU A 48 -7.50 7.08 0.90
CA GLU A 48 -8.14 6.01 1.67
C GLU A 48 -7.35 5.76 2.94
N ASP A 49 -8.00 5.94 4.07
CA ASP A 49 -7.41 5.80 5.39
C ASP A 49 -8.23 4.88 6.27
N ILE A 50 -7.58 4.23 7.22
CA ILE A 50 -8.24 3.64 8.38
C ILE A 50 -8.25 4.67 9.48
N THR A 51 -9.46 5.04 9.93
CA THR A 51 -9.65 6.17 10.83
C THR A 51 -10.39 5.75 12.10
N THR A 52 -9.86 6.19 13.24
CA THR A 52 -10.52 6.13 14.56
C THR A 52 -10.83 7.55 14.99
N VAL A 53 -12.06 7.79 15.43
CA VAL A 53 -12.52 9.08 15.93
C VAL A 53 -13.19 8.90 17.28
N VAL A 54 -12.78 9.71 18.26
CA VAL A 54 -13.35 9.69 19.61
C VAL A 54 -13.69 11.12 20.05
N PRO A 55 -14.94 11.40 20.47
CA PRO A 55 -15.26 12.67 21.11
C PRO A 55 -14.53 12.78 22.44
N VAL A 56 -13.89 13.93 22.71
CA VAL A 56 -13.06 14.10 23.92
C VAL A 56 -13.52 15.24 24.81
N GLU A 57 -14.19 16.23 24.26
CA GLU A 57 -14.62 17.40 25.03
C GLU A 57 -16.09 17.72 24.73
N ARG A 58 -16.85 18.00 25.80
CA ARG A 58 -18.26 18.40 25.72
C ARG A 58 -18.46 19.72 26.44
N ASP A 59 -19.46 20.47 26.05
CA ASP A 59 -19.88 21.69 26.75
C ASP A 59 -20.86 21.38 27.88
N ILE A 60 -21.30 22.44 28.56
CA ILE A 60 -22.26 22.37 29.67
C ILE A 60 -23.66 21.84 29.27
N HIS A 61 -23.93 21.78 27.95
CA HIS A 61 -25.17 21.26 27.38
C HIS A 61 -24.96 19.88 26.76
N ASP A 62 -23.85 19.17 27.10
CA ASP A 62 -23.46 17.85 26.59
C ASP A 62 -23.16 17.81 25.04
N LYS A 63 -22.98 18.96 24.40
CA LYS A 63 -22.62 19.06 23.00
C LYS A 63 -21.12 18.88 22.82
N VAL A 64 -20.73 18.01 21.88
CA VAL A 64 -19.31 17.76 21.56
C VAL A 64 -18.66 19.03 21.02
N LYS A 65 -17.57 19.44 21.65
CA LYS A 65 -16.71 20.56 21.24
C LYS A 65 -15.54 20.11 20.38
N SER A 66 -14.95 18.97 20.73
CA SER A 66 -13.75 18.48 20.06
C SER A 66 -13.75 16.96 19.93
N VAL A 67 -13.06 16.50 18.89
CA VAL A 67 -12.81 15.09 18.62
C VAL A 67 -11.31 14.88 18.41
N VAL A 68 -10.81 13.73 18.87
CA VAL A 68 -9.47 13.24 18.48
C VAL A 68 -9.66 12.27 17.34
N THR A 69 -8.86 12.47 16.30
CA THR A 69 -8.84 11.61 15.13
C THR A 69 -7.45 11.03 14.95
N VAL A 70 -7.38 9.73 14.79
CA VAL A 70 -6.17 9.01 14.39
C VAL A 70 -6.46 8.36 13.05
N SER A 71 -5.70 8.75 12.03
CA SER A 71 -5.83 8.19 10.68
C SER A 71 -4.51 7.61 10.23
N MET A 72 -4.57 6.47 9.54
CA MET A 72 -3.44 5.82 8.92
C MET A 72 -3.79 5.53 7.46
N PRO A 73 -3.00 6.00 6.49
CA PRO A 73 -3.18 5.63 5.09
C PRO A 73 -3.18 4.11 4.90
N ILE A 74 -4.11 3.61 4.10
CA ILE A 74 -4.21 2.16 3.83
C ILE A 74 -2.92 1.64 3.18
N GLU A 75 -2.29 2.46 2.34
CA GLU A 75 -1.00 2.12 1.71
C GLU A 75 0.11 1.89 2.75
N ASP A 76 0.17 2.71 3.80
CA ASP A 76 1.15 2.54 4.89
C ASP A 76 0.88 1.26 5.68
N LEU A 77 -0.39 0.96 5.96
CA LEU A 77 -0.77 -0.29 6.63
C LEU A 77 -0.40 -1.52 5.80
N ARG A 78 -0.70 -1.51 4.49
CA ARG A 78 -0.32 -2.59 3.56
C ARG A 78 1.19 -2.79 3.55
N THR A 79 1.96 -1.71 3.51
CA THR A 79 3.42 -1.75 3.57
C THR A 79 3.90 -2.38 4.88
N MET A 80 3.36 -1.98 6.02
CA MET A 80 3.70 -2.57 7.33
C MET A 80 3.41 -4.07 7.38
N VAL A 81 2.24 -4.49 6.89
CA VAL A 81 1.83 -5.92 6.83
C VAL A 81 2.76 -6.70 5.90
N ALA A 82 3.08 -6.15 4.72
CA ALA A 82 4.00 -6.77 3.78
C ALA A 82 5.40 -7.00 4.38
N HIS A 83 5.91 -5.99 5.09
CA HIS A 83 7.18 -6.11 5.81
C HIS A 83 7.13 -7.17 6.93
N ALA A 84 6.08 -7.16 7.74
CA ALA A 84 5.90 -8.14 8.82
C ALA A 84 5.74 -9.58 8.31
N ALA A 85 5.09 -9.75 7.15
CA ALA A 85 4.92 -11.04 6.48
C ALA A 85 6.15 -11.47 5.67
N GLY A 86 7.20 -10.63 5.57
CA GLY A 86 8.40 -10.92 4.80
C GLY A 86 8.23 -10.76 3.27
N PHE A 87 7.16 -10.13 2.81
CA PHE A 87 6.90 -9.85 1.40
C PHE A 87 7.71 -8.64 0.90
N THR A 88 9.03 -8.75 1.00
CA THR A 88 9.93 -7.65 0.64
C THR A 88 10.98 -8.10 -0.37
N ALA A 89 11.37 -7.19 -1.25
CA ALA A 89 12.47 -7.45 -2.17
C ALA A 89 13.81 -7.46 -1.41
N LYS A 90 14.55 -8.56 -1.52
CA LYS A 90 15.78 -8.81 -0.74
C LYS A 90 17.07 -8.36 -1.44
N TYR A 91 17.03 -8.17 -2.75
CA TYR A 91 18.21 -7.88 -3.57
C TYR A 91 18.04 -6.56 -4.33
N SER A 92 19.09 -5.77 -4.41
CA SER A 92 19.15 -4.56 -5.24
C SER A 92 19.82 -4.83 -6.59
N LEU A 93 19.59 -3.98 -7.59
CA LEU A 93 20.32 -4.06 -8.85
C LEU A 93 21.82 -3.80 -8.64
N SER A 94 22.21 -3.03 -7.64
CA SER A 94 23.62 -2.79 -7.30
C SER A 94 24.31 -4.04 -6.76
N SER A 95 23.58 -4.94 -6.10
CA SER A 95 24.12 -6.20 -5.58
C SER A 95 24.38 -7.26 -6.67
N LEU A 96 23.92 -7.02 -7.90
CA LEU A 96 24.21 -7.87 -9.04
C LEU A 96 25.56 -7.50 -9.62
N VAL A 97 26.57 -8.31 -9.33
CA VAL A 97 27.93 -8.13 -9.84
C VAL A 97 27.99 -8.52 -11.32
N CYS A 98 28.55 -7.66 -12.14
CA CYS A 98 28.82 -7.93 -13.56
C CYS A 98 30.00 -7.07 -14.02
N ASP A 99 30.75 -7.58 -15.02
CA ASP A 99 31.73 -6.78 -15.74
C ASP A 99 31.03 -5.71 -16.57
N GLU A 100 31.57 -4.50 -16.60
CA GLU A 100 30.96 -3.35 -17.28
C GLU A 100 30.74 -3.58 -18.76
N GLU A 101 31.61 -4.37 -19.41
CA GLU A 101 31.55 -4.72 -20.84
C GLU A 101 30.67 -5.94 -21.13
N SER A 102 30.10 -6.59 -20.11
CA SER A 102 29.31 -7.80 -20.30
C SER A 102 27.93 -7.52 -20.90
N ALA A 103 27.38 -8.49 -21.60
CA ALA A 103 26.00 -8.45 -22.09
C ALA A 103 25.04 -8.25 -20.92
N PHE A 104 25.37 -8.76 -19.73
CA PHE A 104 24.56 -8.63 -18.51
C PHE A 104 24.53 -7.18 -17.98
N ALA A 105 25.59 -6.40 -18.15
CA ALA A 105 25.61 -4.97 -17.82
C ALA A 105 24.56 -4.19 -18.63
N SER A 106 24.40 -4.50 -19.90
CA SER A 106 23.36 -3.89 -20.75
C SER A 106 21.96 -4.24 -20.28
N VAL A 107 21.72 -5.49 -19.84
CA VAL A 107 20.44 -5.94 -19.27
C VAL A 107 20.15 -5.21 -17.93
N LYS A 108 21.15 -5.08 -17.07
CA LYS A 108 21.06 -4.34 -15.80
C LYS A 108 20.70 -2.87 -16.03
N ALA A 109 21.31 -2.21 -17.02
CA ALA A 109 20.99 -0.84 -17.39
C ALA A 109 19.56 -0.70 -17.94
N LYS A 110 19.08 -1.67 -18.72
CA LYS A 110 17.66 -1.74 -19.15
C LYS A 110 16.75 -1.91 -17.96
N ALA A 111 17.07 -2.81 -17.02
CA ALA A 111 16.30 -3.06 -15.80
C ALA A 111 16.12 -1.78 -14.97
N GLN A 112 17.19 -0.99 -14.77
CA GLN A 112 17.10 0.30 -14.07
C GLN A 112 16.15 1.30 -14.73
N ARG A 113 16.13 1.33 -16.07
CA ARG A 113 15.23 2.22 -16.82
C ARG A 113 13.76 1.77 -16.73
N VAL A 114 13.49 0.48 -16.93
CA VAL A 114 12.12 -0.03 -16.90
C VAL A 114 11.53 -0.07 -15.48
N ALA A 115 12.35 -0.17 -14.43
CA ALA A 115 11.92 -0.10 -13.04
C ALA A 115 11.13 1.17 -12.73
N LYS A 116 11.41 2.28 -13.40
CA LYS A 116 10.70 3.57 -13.21
C LYS A 116 9.38 3.65 -13.99
N SER A 117 9.09 2.67 -14.84
CA SER A 117 7.86 2.61 -15.63
C SER A 117 6.79 1.78 -14.90
N LYS A 118 5.51 1.98 -15.29
CA LYS A 118 4.40 1.15 -14.81
C LYS A 118 4.10 -0.05 -15.73
N LYS A 119 5.05 -0.45 -16.58
CA LYS A 119 4.84 -1.51 -17.56
C LYS A 119 5.12 -2.88 -16.93
N HIS A 120 4.38 -3.89 -17.40
CA HIS A 120 4.70 -5.28 -17.08
C HIS A 120 6.05 -5.67 -17.66
N ILE A 121 6.82 -6.49 -16.93
CA ILE A 121 8.17 -6.88 -17.28
C ILE A 121 8.22 -8.41 -17.40
N LEU A 122 8.68 -8.89 -18.54
CA LEU A 122 8.96 -10.30 -18.76
C LEU A 122 10.48 -10.52 -18.75
N LEU A 123 10.96 -11.41 -17.86
CA LEU A 123 12.37 -11.82 -17.78
C LEU A 123 12.53 -13.22 -18.35
N LEU A 124 13.27 -13.33 -19.47
CA LEU A 124 13.58 -14.58 -20.14
C LEU A 124 15.03 -14.98 -19.91
N GLY A 125 15.28 -16.27 -19.76
CA GLY A 125 16.62 -16.83 -19.58
C GLY A 125 16.56 -18.25 -19.04
N GLU A 126 17.67 -18.97 -19.09
CA GLU A 126 17.81 -20.33 -18.57
C GLU A 126 17.67 -20.40 -17.05
N ALA A 127 17.46 -21.58 -16.52
CA ALA A 127 17.47 -21.82 -15.07
C ALA A 127 18.81 -21.37 -14.47
N GLY A 128 18.78 -20.80 -13.26
CA GLY A 128 20.01 -20.35 -12.59
C GLY A 128 20.60 -19.01 -13.03
N THR A 129 20.11 -18.38 -14.11
CA THR A 129 20.68 -17.10 -14.64
C THR A 129 20.41 -15.87 -13.80
N GLY A 130 19.74 -16.01 -12.64
CA GLY A 130 19.50 -14.90 -11.71
C GLY A 130 18.24 -14.05 -11.99
N LYS A 131 17.29 -14.55 -12.79
CA LYS A 131 16.02 -13.84 -13.10
C LYS A 131 15.29 -13.35 -11.84
N GLN A 132 15.23 -14.21 -10.81
CA GLN A 132 14.57 -13.84 -9.55
C GLN A 132 15.29 -12.69 -8.85
N ARG A 133 16.63 -12.72 -8.78
CA ARG A 133 17.41 -11.59 -8.21
C ARG A 133 17.22 -10.31 -9.02
N MET A 134 17.13 -10.43 -10.35
CA MET A 134 16.84 -9.31 -11.23
C MET A 134 15.46 -8.72 -10.95
N ALA A 135 14.43 -9.56 -10.76
CA ALA A 135 13.07 -9.11 -10.40
C ALA A 135 13.05 -8.36 -9.08
N HIS A 136 13.70 -8.88 -8.03
CA HIS A 136 13.88 -8.17 -6.76
C HIS A 136 14.54 -6.80 -6.95
N GLY A 137 15.62 -6.76 -7.74
CA GLY A 137 16.36 -5.53 -7.99
C GLY A 137 15.55 -4.49 -8.76
N ILE A 138 14.72 -4.92 -9.70
CA ILE A 138 13.79 -4.05 -10.44
C ILE A 138 12.75 -3.46 -9.49
N HIS A 139 12.14 -4.28 -8.62
CA HIS A 139 11.18 -3.81 -7.64
C HIS A 139 11.82 -2.78 -6.70
N GLN A 140 12.99 -3.06 -6.14
CA GLN A 140 13.70 -2.11 -5.27
C GLN A 140 14.07 -0.79 -5.97
N ALA A 141 14.32 -0.82 -7.28
CA ALA A 141 14.61 0.38 -8.06
C ALA A 141 13.35 1.11 -8.56
N SER A 142 12.16 0.55 -8.33
CA SER A 142 10.88 1.09 -8.75
C SER A 142 10.37 2.20 -7.82
N ARG A 143 9.29 2.85 -8.24
CA ARG A 143 8.57 3.82 -7.37
C ARG A 143 7.79 3.13 -6.25
N GLN A 144 7.55 1.84 -6.37
CA GLN A 144 6.81 1.00 -5.42
C GLN A 144 7.73 0.15 -4.54
N SER A 145 9.00 0.55 -4.41
CA SER A 145 10.04 -0.18 -3.68
C SER A 145 9.71 -0.46 -2.21
N GLN A 146 8.80 0.28 -1.63
CA GLN A 146 8.32 0.08 -0.26
C GLN A 146 7.07 -0.83 -0.20
N GLY A 147 6.44 -1.06 -1.33
CA GLY A 147 5.27 -1.94 -1.43
C GLY A 147 5.62 -3.42 -1.34
N PRO A 148 4.60 -4.30 -1.32
CA PRO A 148 4.79 -5.74 -1.22
C PRO A 148 5.49 -6.31 -2.46
N PHE A 149 6.38 -7.29 -2.24
CA PHE A 149 7.01 -8.09 -3.30
C PHE A 149 6.64 -9.55 -3.10
N ILE A 150 5.67 -10.03 -3.86
CA ILE A 150 5.13 -11.38 -3.73
C ILE A 150 5.63 -12.27 -4.85
N ILE A 151 6.14 -13.45 -4.47
CA ILE A 151 6.60 -14.47 -5.40
C ILE A 151 5.55 -15.57 -5.49
N TYR A 152 5.18 -15.94 -6.71
CA TYR A 152 4.33 -17.07 -6.98
C TYR A 152 4.96 -18.01 -8.02
N GLN A 153 4.98 -19.32 -7.71
CA GLN A 153 5.52 -20.36 -8.59
C GLN A 153 4.36 -21.11 -9.24
N CYS A 154 4.13 -20.86 -10.53
CA CYS A 154 2.98 -21.40 -11.25
C CYS A 154 3.06 -22.92 -11.52
N GLY A 155 4.23 -23.57 -11.32
CA GLY A 155 4.45 -24.97 -11.67
C GLY A 155 4.08 -26.01 -10.62
N ASP A 156 3.83 -25.59 -9.38
CA ASP A 156 3.76 -26.51 -8.23
C ASP A 156 2.31 -26.82 -7.77
N SER A 157 1.30 -26.20 -8.41
CA SER A 157 -0.09 -26.28 -7.96
C SER A 157 -1.04 -26.76 -9.06
N THR A 158 -2.13 -27.43 -8.68
CA THR A 158 -3.24 -27.71 -9.59
C THR A 158 -3.97 -26.42 -9.96
N PRO A 159 -4.68 -26.37 -11.10
CA PRO A 159 -5.43 -25.17 -11.51
C PRO A 159 -6.35 -24.62 -10.42
N ASP A 160 -7.08 -25.48 -9.70
CA ASP A 160 -8.00 -25.07 -8.64
C ASP A 160 -7.29 -24.44 -7.44
N ILE A 161 -6.15 -24.99 -7.05
CA ILE A 161 -5.31 -24.43 -5.98
C ILE A 161 -4.70 -23.11 -6.43
N MET A 162 -4.24 -23.04 -7.68
CA MET A 162 -3.70 -21.83 -8.27
C MET A 162 -4.72 -20.69 -8.25
N GLU A 163 -5.97 -20.97 -8.63
CA GLU A 163 -7.05 -20.02 -8.61
C GLU A 163 -7.29 -19.47 -7.20
N GLN A 164 -7.39 -20.35 -6.22
CA GLN A 164 -7.59 -19.97 -4.81
C GLN A 164 -6.42 -19.16 -4.24
N GLU A 165 -5.18 -19.53 -4.55
CA GLU A 165 -4.01 -18.81 -4.07
C GLU A 165 -3.85 -17.44 -4.73
N LEU A 166 -4.17 -17.29 -6.02
CA LEU A 166 -4.04 -16.02 -6.74
C LEU A 166 -5.17 -15.05 -6.41
N PHE A 167 -6.42 -15.55 -6.39
CA PHE A 167 -7.61 -14.70 -6.26
C PHE A 167 -8.24 -14.72 -4.87
N GLY A 168 -7.78 -15.66 -3.99
CA GLY A 168 -8.31 -15.78 -2.65
C GLY A 168 -9.55 -16.67 -2.57
N ILE A 169 -10.04 -16.86 -1.35
CA ILE A 169 -11.22 -17.68 -1.05
C ILE A 169 -12.27 -16.76 -0.42
N SER A 170 -13.47 -16.73 -1.02
CA SER A 170 -14.61 -16.02 -0.48
C SER A 170 -15.64 -17.02 0.06
N VAL A 171 -16.03 -16.86 1.33
CA VAL A 171 -17.09 -17.64 1.95
C VAL A 171 -18.20 -16.66 2.37
N ASN A 172 -19.44 -16.92 1.89
CA ASN A 172 -20.62 -16.12 2.24
C ASN A 172 -20.49 -14.60 1.99
N LYS A 173 -19.85 -14.18 0.91
CA LYS A 173 -19.53 -12.78 0.53
C LYS A 173 -18.48 -12.09 1.41
N ASP A 174 -17.94 -12.74 2.42
CA ASP A 174 -16.79 -12.25 3.15
C ASP A 174 -15.52 -12.90 2.60
N VAL A 175 -14.49 -12.09 2.33
CA VAL A 175 -13.17 -12.60 1.93
C VAL A 175 -12.55 -13.24 3.16
N SER A 176 -12.47 -14.59 3.18
CA SER A 176 -11.87 -15.30 4.30
C SER A 176 -10.34 -15.35 4.21
N HIS A 177 -9.80 -15.38 2.98
CA HIS A 177 -8.37 -15.33 2.73
C HIS A 177 -8.10 -14.48 1.46
N PRO A 178 -7.36 -13.36 1.56
CA PRO A 178 -7.00 -12.55 0.41
C PRO A 178 -6.06 -13.31 -0.52
N GLY A 179 -6.24 -13.16 -1.82
CA GLY A 179 -5.37 -13.74 -2.83
C GLY A 179 -4.04 -13.01 -2.95
N LYS A 180 -3.02 -13.72 -3.50
CA LYS A 180 -1.69 -13.14 -3.71
C LYS A 180 -1.70 -11.89 -4.60
N LEU A 181 -2.65 -11.81 -5.55
CA LEU A 181 -2.80 -10.62 -6.40
C LEU A 181 -3.29 -9.42 -5.59
N GLU A 182 -4.23 -9.62 -4.67
CA GLU A 182 -4.70 -8.57 -3.77
C GLU A 182 -3.60 -8.14 -2.79
N LEU A 183 -2.88 -9.11 -2.22
CA LEU A 183 -1.75 -8.83 -1.32
C LEU A 183 -0.60 -8.10 -2.03
N ALA A 184 -0.47 -8.23 -3.36
CA ALA A 184 0.56 -7.57 -4.16
C ALA A 184 0.20 -6.15 -4.58
N ASP A 185 -1.01 -5.68 -4.25
CA ASP A 185 -1.45 -4.34 -4.61
C ASP A 185 -0.58 -3.26 -3.96
N GLY A 186 -0.15 -2.30 -4.76
CA GLY A 186 0.80 -1.25 -4.33
C GLY A 186 2.27 -1.64 -4.38
N GLY A 187 2.59 -2.86 -4.88
CA GLY A 187 3.95 -3.39 -5.00
C GLY A 187 4.42 -3.71 -6.40
#